data_d9577acad84cfe978bfef072d7b969fc
#
_entry.id   d9577acad84cfe978bfef072d7b969fc
#
_cell.length_a   1.000
_cell.length_b   1.000
_cell.length_c   1.000
_cell.angle_alpha   90.00
_cell.angle_beta   90.00
_cell.angle_gamma   90.00
#
_symmetry.space_group_name_H-M   'P 1'
#
loop_
_entity.id
_entity.type
_entity.pdbx_description
1 polymer ?
#
loop_
_entity_poly.entity_id
_entity_poly.type
_entity_poly.pdbx_seq_one_letter_code
_entity_poly.pdbx_strand_id
1 'polypeptide(L)'
;MPRKGVTIYDLLLSCPGDVTDYLEIIKESVESFNRTFGNLNNIEVVTKHWSTNSYPESGDKPQELLNKQFVRDCDAAVAVFWTRFGTPTDKYGSGTEEEIEEMLLAKKQVFMYFLNSPINPSELNQDQYQKVLEFREKYKDKGIYAIVDDKFDFQRQFTNHLSLYFL
;
A
#
# COMPACT_ATOMS: atom_id res chain seq x y z
N MET A 1 9.46 28.55 11.67
CA MET A 1 10.90 28.27 11.51
C MET A 1 11.11 27.05 10.64
N PRO A 2 12.02 27.09 9.70
CA PRO A 2 12.29 25.90 8.87
C PRO A 2 12.93 24.79 9.68
N ARG A 3 12.51 23.55 9.44
CA ARG A 3 13.16 22.37 10.02
C ARG A 3 14.24 21.85 9.07
N LYS A 4 15.40 21.54 9.62
CA LYS A 4 16.53 20.98 8.88
C LYS A 4 16.87 19.60 9.42
N GLY A 5 17.55 18.78 8.61
CA GLY A 5 17.96 17.43 9.01
C GLY A 5 16.78 16.45 9.14
N VAL A 6 15.73 16.64 8.33
CA VAL A 6 14.56 15.74 8.31
C VAL A 6 14.80 14.65 7.29
N THR A 7 14.61 13.38 7.71
CA THR A 7 14.61 12.24 6.80
C THR A 7 13.20 12.03 6.26
N ILE A 8 13.06 12.00 4.94
CA ILE A 8 11.78 11.81 4.27
C ILE A 8 11.72 10.39 3.71
N TYR A 9 10.67 9.66 4.08
CA TYR A 9 10.38 8.33 3.54
C TYR A 9 9.17 8.40 2.61
N ASP A 10 9.31 7.89 1.40
CA ASP A 10 8.21 7.80 0.43
C ASP A 10 7.48 6.48 0.64
N LEU A 11 6.19 6.56 0.93
CA LEU A 11 5.32 5.41 1.18
C LEU A 11 4.36 5.22 0.00
N LEU A 12 4.52 4.13 -0.71
CA LEU A 12 3.64 3.75 -1.81
C LEU A 12 2.29 3.25 -1.28
N LEU A 13 1.19 3.81 -1.78
CA LEU A 13 -0.15 3.31 -1.53
C LEU A 13 -0.54 2.37 -2.66
N SER A 14 -0.70 1.09 -2.35
CA SER A 14 -0.93 0.04 -3.35
C SER A 14 -2.17 -0.76 -2.97
N CYS A 15 -3.33 -0.36 -3.52
CA CYS A 15 -4.63 -0.94 -3.18
C CYS A 15 -5.47 -1.19 -4.43
N PRO A 16 -6.13 -2.36 -4.56
CA PRO A 16 -7.11 -2.59 -5.61
C PRO A 16 -8.34 -1.67 -5.50
N GLY A 17 -9.15 -1.62 -6.56
CA GLY A 17 -10.24 -0.65 -6.69
C GLY A 17 -11.37 -0.73 -5.67
N ASP A 18 -11.60 -1.88 -5.04
CA ASP A 18 -12.67 -2.08 -4.06
C ASP A 18 -12.32 -1.54 -2.64
N VAL A 19 -11.10 -1.09 -2.42
CA VAL A 19 -10.66 -0.51 -1.14
C VAL A 19 -10.10 0.91 -1.29
N THR A 20 -10.53 1.63 -2.32
CA THR A 20 -10.07 3.00 -2.57
C THR A 20 -10.44 3.97 -1.44
N ASP A 21 -11.49 3.69 -0.69
CA ASP A 21 -11.87 4.46 0.49
C ASP A 21 -10.85 4.35 1.63
N TYR A 22 -10.01 3.32 1.62
CA TYR A 22 -8.91 3.19 2.59
C TYR A 22 -7.74 4.14 2.30
N LEU A 23 -7.63 4.67 1.08
CA LEU A 23 -6.56 5.60 0.73
C LEU A 23 -6.58 6.86 1.61
N GLU A 24 -7.77 7.41 1.86
CA GLU A 24 -7.91 8.59 2.74
C GLU A 24 -7.52 8.27 4.19
N ILE A 25 -7.89 7.09 4.67
CA ILE A 25 -7.55 6.66 6.03
C ILE A 25 -6.04 6.50 6.16
N ILE A 26 -5.38 5.94 5.14
CA ILE A 26 -3.92 5.82 5.11
C ILE A 26 -3.28 7.20 5.17
N LYS A 27 -3.74 8.14 4.34
CA LYS A 27 -3.21 9.51 4.31
C LYS A 27 -3.39 10.21 5.65
N GLU A 28 -4.57 10.11 6.24
CA GLU A 28 -4.86 10.71 7.55
C GLU A 28 -3.99 10.10 8.66
N SER A 29 -3.79 8.80 8.63
CA SER A 29 -2.94 8.10 9.60
C SER A 29 -1.48 8.55 9.49
N VAL A 30 -0.99 8.70 8.27
CA VAL A 30 0.37 9.18 8.00
C VAL A 30 0.54 10.63 8.45
N GLU A 31 -0.43 11.50 8.14
CA GLU A 31 -0.40 12.89 8.59
C GLU A 31 -0.41 13.00 10.11
N SER A 32 -1.23 12.20 10.78
CA SER A 32 -1.28 12.15 12.24
C SER A 32 0.04 11.67 12.82
N PHE A 33 0.65 10.64 12.22
CA PHE A 33 1.98 10.17 12.61
C PHE A 33 3.03 11.28 12.48
N ASN A 34 3.04 11.99 11.36
CA ASN A 34 3.99 13.08 11.13
C ASN A 34 3.87 14.19 12.19
N ARG A 35 2.63 14.59 12.51
CA ARG A 35 2.38 15.65 13.51
C ARG A 35 2.77 15.22 14.92
N THR A 36 2.47 13.99 15.29
CA THR A 36 2.59 13.51 16.67
C THR A 36 3.99 13.00 16.98
N PHE A 37 4.56 12.19 16.09
CA PHE A 37 5.82 11.48 16.33
C PHE A 37 6.92 11.86 15.36
N GLY A 38 6.61 12.01 14.09
CA GLY A 38 7.59 12.29 13.05
C GLY A 38 8.33 13.61 13.29
N ASN A 39 7.59 14.65 13.62
CA ASN A 39 8.15 15.97 13.87
C ASN A 39 9.17 15.97 15.04
N LEU A 40 8.93 15.18 16.06
CA LEU A 40 9.82 15.08 17.22
C LEU A 40 11.07 14.26 16.91
N ASN A 41 11.02 13.41 15.90
CA ASN A 41 12.12 12.49 15.55
C ASN A 41 12.82 12.85 14.23
N ASN A 42 12.54 14.02 13.67
CA ASN A 42 13.06 14.48 12.39
C ASN A 42 12.79 13.50 11.24
N ILE A 43 11.58 12.95 11.22
CA ILE A 43 11.09 12.02 10.21
C ILE A 43 9.81 12.59 9.61
N GLU A 44 9.66 12.46 8.30
CA GLU A 44 8.42 12.73 7.60
C GLU A 44 8.13 11.59 6.63
N VAL A 45 6.91 11.07 6.65
CA VAL A 45 6.45 10.05 5.70
C VAL A 45 5.55 10.75 4.67
N VAL A 46 5.85 10.57 3.39
CA VAL A 46 5.11 11.17 2.28
C VAL A 46 4.45 10.06 1.49
N THR A 47 3.13 10.14 1.31
CA THR A 47 2.38 9.13 0.56
C THR A 47 2.52 9.35 -0.94
N LYS A 48 2.66 8.27 -1.70
CA LYS A 48 2.74 8.25 -3.16
C LYS A 48 1.67 7.32 -3.73
N HIS A 49 0.94 7.80 -4.72
CA HIS A 49 -0.10 7.03 -5.39
C HIS A 49 -0.18 7.44 -6.86
N TRP A 50 -0.54 6.49 -7.73
CA TRP A 50 -0.58 6.75 -9.17
C TRP A 50 -1.52 7.91 -9.54
N SER A 51 -2.61 8.12 -8.79
CA SER A 51 -3.57 9.18 -9.09
C SER A 51 -3.01 10.60 -8.91
N THR A 52 -1.97 10.76 -8.10
CA THR A 52 -1.39 12.07 -7.78
C THR A 52 0.09 12.19 -8.15
N ASN A 53 0.79 11.09 -8.33
CA ASN A 53 2.25 11.07 -8.52
C ASN A 53 2.67 10.56 -9.89
N SER A 54 1.73 10.26 -10.77
CA SER A 54 2.02 9.88 -12.15
C SER A 54 1.64 11.00 -13.13
N TYR A 55 2.18 10.92 -14.32
CA TYR A 55 1.89 11.85 -15.42
C TYR A 55 1.75 11.07 -16.72
N PRO A 56 1.01 11.62 -17.71
CA PRO A 56 0.90 10.96 -19.01
C PRO A 56 2.27 10.76 -19.66
N GLU A 57 2.55 9.53 -20.02
CA GLU A 57 3.78 9.14 -20.68
C GLU A 57 3.46 8.05 -21.70
N SER A 58 4.26 7.96 -22.77
CA SER A 58 4.11 6.95 -23.81
C SER A 58 5.43 6.23 -24.04
N GLY A 59 5.37 5.05 -24.62
CA GLY A 59 6.57 4.32 -25.04
C GLY A 59 6.78 2.98 -24.33
N ASP A 60 5.94 2.63 -23.38
CA ASP A 60 5.99 1.33 -22.69
C ASP A 60 4.61 0.97 -22.12
N LYS A 61 4.51 -0.18 -21.48
CA LYS A 61 3.29 -0.63 -20.80
C LYS A 61 2.97 0.29 -19.63
N PRO A 62 1.67 0.54 -19.33
CA PRO A 62 1.28 1.46 -18.25
C PRO A 62 1.92 1.15 -16.91
N GLN A 63 1.91 -0.11 -16.46
CA GLN A 63 2.49 -0.45 -15.17
C GLN A 63 4.01 -0.25 -15.15
N GLU A 64 4.71 -0.54 -16.23
CA GLU A 64 6.16 -0.31 -16.31
C GLU A 64 6.48 1.19 -16.25
N LEU A 65 5.67 2.03 -16.90
CA LEU A 65 5.82 3.48 -16.80
C LEU A 65 5.61 3.96 -15.37
N LEU A 66 4.59 3.47 -14.67
CA LEU A 66 4.35 3.80 -13.26
C LEU A 66 5.52 3.35 -12.37
N ASN A 67 6.04 2.15 -12.62
CA ASN A 67 7.17 1.62 -11.86
C ASN A 67 8.41 2.53 -11.98
N LYS A 68 8.68 3.01 -13.20
CA LYS A 68 9.80 3.92 -13.45
C LYS A 68 9.58 5.32 -12.88
N GLN A 69 8.35 5.82 -12.96
CA GLN A 69 8.05 7.18 -12.53
C GLN A 69 8.17 7.37 -11.01
N PHE A 70 7.67 6.41 -10.22
CA PHE A 70 7.68 6.62 -8.77
C PHE A 70 7.74 5.34 -7.93
N VAL A 71 7.26 4.18 -8.39
CA VAL A 71 7.18 2.98 -7.56
C VAL A 71 8.57 2.56 -7.05
N ARG A 72 9.55 2.50 -7.95
CA ARG A 72 10.91 2.06 -7.61
C ARG A 72 11.65 3.00 -6.67
N ASP A 73 11.24 4.26 -6.61
CA ASP A 73 11.85 5.25 -5.72
C ASP A 73 11.24 5.26 -4.31
N CYS A 74 10.11 4.58 -4.11
CA CYS A 74 9.49 4.50 -2.79
C CYS A 74 10.34 3.66 -1.82
N ASP A 75 10.29 4.03 -0.54
CA ASP A 75 11.06 3.39 0.52
C ASP A 75 10.29 2.26 1.20
N ALA A 76 8.98 2.34 1.18
CA ALA A 76 8.08 1.36 1.75
C ALA A 76 6.74 1.38 1.00
N ALA A 77 5.92 0.37 1.22
CA ALA A 77 4.58 0.32 0.67
C ALA A 77 3.57 -0.10 1.73
N VAL A 78 2.33 0.34 1.57
CA VAL A 78 1.18 -0.18 2.29
C VAL A 78 0.18 -0.72 1.29
N ALA A 79 -0.29 -1.93 1.53
CA ALA A 79 -1.24 -2.62 0.66
C ALA A 79 -2.42 -3.14 1.49
N VAL A 80 -3.63 -2.96 0.97
CA VAL A 80 -4.86 -3.48 1.58
C VAL A 80 -5.61 -4.26 0.52
N PHE A 81 -5.94 -5.50 0.81
CA PHE A 81 -6.75 -6.35 -0.06
C PHE A 81 -8.05 -6.74 0.64
N TRP A 82 -9.13 -6.81 -0.12
CA TRP A 82 -10.42 -7.31 0.35
C TRP A 82 -10.94 -8.40 -0.58
N THR A 83 -11.77 -8.07 -1.56
CA THR A 83 -12.40 -9.06 -2.46
C THR A 83 -11.84 -9.05 -3.87
N ARG A 84 -11.12 -8.00 -4.27
CA ARG A 84 -10.58 -7.86 -5.61
C ARG A 84 -9.06 -7.82 -5.60
N PHE A 85 -8.47 -8.51 -6.56
CA PHE A 85 -7.02 -8.56 -6.73
C PHE A 85 -6.52 -7.49 -7.70
N GLY A 86 -7.33 -7.14 -8.67
CA GLY A 86 -7.02 -6.13 -9.68
C GLY A 86 -6.91 -6.72 -11.09
N THR A 87 -6.48 -5.87 -12.01
CA THR A 87 -6.35 -6.22 -13.44
C THR A 87 -4.96 -6.81 -13.71
N PRO A 88 -4.86 -7.94 -14.44
CA PRO A 88 -3.57 -8.54 -14.77
C PRO A 88 -2.65 -7.59 -15.57
N THR A 89 -1.37 -7.69 -15.28
CA THR A 89 -0.28 -7.06 -16.06
C THR A 89 0.42 -8.13 -16.90
N ASP A 90 1.43 -7.75 -17.67
CA ASP A 90 2.20 -8.71 -18.46
C ASP A 90 2.93 -9.75 -17.62
N LYS A 91 3.31 -9.40 -16.40
CA LYS A 91 4.16 -10.21 -15.53
C LYS A 91 3.44 -10.80 -14.34
N TYR A 92 2.36 -10.16 -13.89
CA TYR A 92 1.70 -10.48 -12.63
C TYR A 92 0.18 -10.50 -12.76
N GLY A 93 -0.49 -11.05 -11.77
CA GLY A 93 -1.94 -11.13 -11.72
C GLY A 93 -2.65 -9.79 -11.50
N SER A 94 -1.93 -8.75 -11.08
CA SER A 94 -2.47 -7.39 -10.98
C SER A 94 -1.36 -6.35 -10.87
N GLY A 95 -1.70 -5.08 -11.13
CA GLY A 95 -0.78 -3.96 -10.92
C GLY A 95 -0.36 -3.82 -9.45
N THR A 96 -1.30 -4.06 -8.53
CA THR A 96 -1.00 -4.05 -7.09
C THR A 96 0.02 -5.13 -6.73
N GLU A 97 -0.15 -6.34 -7.25
CA GLU A 97 0.84 -7.42 -7.04
C GLU A 97 2.20 -7.04 -7.60
N GLU A 98 2.24 -6.46 -8.80
CA GLU A 98 3.50 -6.04 -9.42
C GLU A 98 4.22 -4.99 -8.57
N GLU A 99 3.51 -4.01 -8.07
CA GLU A 99 4.07 -2.99 -7.17
C GLU A 99 4.65 -3.61 -5.89
N ILE A 100 3.93 -4.54 -5.27
CA ILE A 100 4.39 -5.25 -4.08
C ILE A 100 5.65 -6.07 -4.40
N GLU A 101 5.66 -6.79 -5.52
CA GLU A 101 6.82 -7.58 -5.92
C GLU A 101 8.05 -6.72 -6.21
N GLU A 102 7.87 -5.54 -6.83
CA GLU A 102 8.96 -4.57 -6.99
C GLU A 102 9.58 -4.19 -5.65
N MET A 103 8.74 -3.94 -4.64
CA MET A 103 9.20 -3.59 -3.31
C MET A 103 9.92 -4.76 -2.62
N LEU A 104 9.38 -5.97 -2.70
CA LEU A 104 9.97 -7.15 -2.08
C LEU A 104 11.31 -7.52 -2.73
N LEU A 105 11.41 -7.45 -4.05
CA LEU A 105 12.66 -7.72 -4.78
C LEU A 105 13.75 -6.70 -4.40
N ALA A 106 13.37 -5.47 -4.13
CA ALA A 106 14.29 -4.43 -3.67
C ALA A 106 14.57 -4.51 -2.15
N LYS A 107 14.03 -5.51 -1.45
CA LYS A 107 14.15 -5.72 0.00
C LYS A 107 13.63 -4.54 0.81
N LYS A 108 12.55 -3.93 0.35
CA LYS A 108 11.89 -2.80 1.01
C LYS A 108 10.73 -3.27 1.87
N GLN A 109 10.30 -2.43 2.81
CA GLN A 109 9.20 -2.73 3.72
C GLN A 109 7.86 -2.70 3.00
N VAL A 110 7.00 -3.68 3.28
CA VAL A 110 5.61 -3.71 2.87
C VAL A 110 4.73 -3.94 4.10
N PHE A 111 3.86 -2.96 4.37
CA PHE A 111 2.80 -3.10 5.37
C PHE A 111 1.61 -3.77 4.68
N MET A 112 1.40 -5.05 4.93
CA MET A 112 0.39 -5.86 4.26
C MET A 112 -0.83 -6.12 5.13
N TYR A 113 -2.01 -5.78 4.61
CA TYR A 113 -3.28 -5.94 5.31
C TYR A 113 -4.29 -6.67 4.45
N PHE A 114 -5.04 -7.58 5.08
CA PHE A 114 -6.19 -8.24 4.46
C PHE A 114 -7.44 -7.91 5.26
N LEU A 115 -8.45 -7.38 4.58
CA LEU A 115 -9.69 -6.92 5.18
C LEU A 115 -10.66 -8.10 5.35
N ASN A 116 -11.16 -8.26 6.56
CA ASN A 116 -12.11 -9.31 6.94
C ASN A 116 -13.51 -8.73 7.21
N SER A 117 -13.94 -7.77 6.40
CA SER A 117 -15.30 -7.22 6.50
C SER A 117 -16.32 -8.11 5.81
N PRO A 118 -17.59 -8.06 6.23
CA PRO A 118 -18.66 -8.80 5.55
C PRO A 118 -18.74 -8.45 4.08
N ILE A 119 -19.03 -9.46 3.25
CA ILE A 119 -19.11 -9.32 1.80
C ILE A 119 -20.57 -9.53 1.39
N ASN A 120 -21.11 -8.59 0.59
CA ASN A 120 -22.42 -8.78 -0.04
C ASN A 120 -22.27 -9.79 -1.19
N PRO A 121 -22.95 -10.96 -1.14
CA PRO A 121 -22.81 -11.98 -2.17
C PRO A 121 -23.11 -11.49 -3.59
N SER A 122 -24.00 -10.50 -3.74
CA SER A 122 -24.35 -9.95 -5.06
C SER A 122 -23.25 -9.10 -5.68
N GLU A 123 -22.30 -8.62 -4.88
CA GLU A 123 -21.18 -7.79 -5.32
C GLU A 123 -19.87 -8.57 -5.43
N LEU A 124 -19.87 -9.83 -5.02
CA LEU A 124 -18.66 -10.66 -4.98
C LEU A 124 -18.34 -11.22 -6.37
N ASN A 125 -17.13 -10.92 -6.85
CA ASN A 125 -16.53 -11.62 -7.98
C ASN A 125 -15.67 -12.75 -7.43
N GLN A 126 -16.12 -13.99 -7.63
CA GLN A 126 -15.48 -15.17 -7.05
C GLN A 126 -14.06 -15.40 -7.58
N ASP A 127 -13.83 -15.15 -8.87
CA ASP A 127 -12.49 -15.31 -9.46
C ASP A 127 -11.50 -14.32 -8.86
N GLN A 128 -11.91 -13.08 -8.69
CA GLN A 128 -11.08 -12.04 -8.06
C GLN A 128 -10.81 -12.37 -6.60
N TYR A 129 -11.81 -12.78 -5.86
CA TYR A 129 -11.64 -13.14 -4.46
C TYR A 129 -10.74 -14.37 -4.28
N GLN A 130 -10.86 -15.35 -5.14
CA GLN A 130 -9.98 -16.53 -5.13
C GLN A 130 -8.51 -16.11 -5.32
N LYS A 131 -8.24 -15.15 -6.20
CA LYS A 131 -6.89 -14.63 -6.40
C LYS A 131 -6.34 -13.94 -5.14
N VAL A 132 -7.18 -13.22 -4.41
CA VAL A 132 -6.78 -12.61 -3.12
C VAL A 132 -6.41 -13.70 -2.11
N LEU A 133 -7.21 -14.75 -2.00
CA LEU A 133 -6.94 -15.86 -1.08
C LEU A 133 -5.65 -16.60 -1.43
N GLU A 134 -5.42 -16.85 -2.71
CA GLU A 134 -4.19 -17.48 -3.18
C GLU A 134 -2.96 -16.60 -2.91
N PHE A 135 -3.08 -15.31 -3.15
CA PHE A 135 -2.01 -14.37 -2.86
C PHE A 135 -1.67 -14.32 -1.37
N ARG A 136 -2.69 -14.33 -0.50
CA ARG A 136 -2.49 -14.37 0.95
C ARG A 136 -1.73 -15.62 1.38
N GLU A 137 -2.05 -16.79 0.81
CA GLU A 137 -1.32 -18.02 1.10
C GLU A 137 0.16 -17.94 0.67
N LYS A 138 0.42 -17.39 -0.52
CA LYS A 138 1.79 -17.19 -1.00
C LYS A 138 2.56 -16.19 -0.13
N TYR A 139 1.89 -15.16 0.36
CA TYR A 139 2.52 -14.12 1.16
C TYR A 139 3.04 -14.62 2.51
N LYS A 140 2.50 -15.69 3.03
CA LYS A 140 2.98 -16.31 4.29
C LYS A 140 4.46 -16.64 4.25
N ASP A 141 5.00 -16.99 3.08
CA ASP A 141 6.42 -17.29 2.91
C ASP A 141 7.28 -16.04 2.66
N LYS A 142 6.67 -14.90 2.43
CA LYS A 142 7.35 -13.65 2.08
C LYS A 142 7.40 -12.64 3.23
N GLY A 143 6.46 -12.71 4.15
CA GLY A 143 6.39 -11.76 5.24
C GLY A 143 5.23 -11.99 6.18
N ILE A 144 5.08 -11.06 7.13
CA ILE A 144 3.99 -11.04 8.09
C ILE A 144 2.92 -10.08 7.57
N TYR A 145 1.68 -10.51 7.59
CA TYR A 145 0.55 -9.65 7.27
C TYR A 145 -0.38 -9.52 8.48
N ALA A 146 -1.22 -8.49 8.48
CA ALA A 146 -2.25 -8.31 9.49
C ALA A 146 -3.64 -8.42 8.87
N ILE A 147 -4.59 -8.94 9.65
CA ILE A 147 -6.01 -8.97 9.29
C ILE A 147 -6.69 -7.82 10.01
N VAL A 148 -7.50 -7.04 9.30
CA VAL A 148 -8.26 -5.93 9.85
C VAL A 148 -9.75 -6.14 9.59
N ASP A 149 -10.60 -5.77 10.54
CA ASP A 149 -12.04 -6.04 10.46
C ASP A 149 -12.80 -4.91 9.76
N ASP A 150 -12.36 -3.67 9.93
CA ASP A 150 -12.99 -2.48 9.38
C ASP A 150 -12.00 -1.31 9.34
N LYS A 151 -12.48 -0.15 8.91
CA LYS A 151 -11.66 1.07 8.80
C LYS A 151 -11.08 1.51 10.14
N PHE A 152 -11.84 1.35 11.20
CA PHE A 152 -11.43 1.72 12.55
C PHE A 152 -10.29 0.84 13.04
N ASP A 153 -10.44 -0.47 12.87
CA ASP A 153 -9.41 -1.45 13.22
C ASP A 153 -8.15 -1.26 12.38
N PHE A 154 -8.32 -0.99 11.09
CA PHE A 154 -7.19 -0.69 10.21
C PHE A 154 -6.42 0.55 10.69
N GLN A 155 -7.11 1.64 10.97
CA GLN A 155 -6.47 2.89 11.41
C GLN A 155 -5.69 2.68 12.70
N ARG A 156 -6.27 1.96 13.66
CA ARG A 156 -5.63 1.64 14.93
C ARG A 156 -4.36 0.82 14.74
N GLN A 157 -4.45 -0.26 13.96
CA GLN A 157 -3.31 -1.14 13.71
C GLN A 157 -2.23 -0.42 12.90
N PHE A 158 -2.61 0.25 11.82
CA PHE A 158 -1.65 0.90 10.93
C PHE A 158 -0.89 2.03 11.63
N THR A 159 -1.58 2.85 12.41
CA THR A 159 -0.94 3.91 13.20
C THR A 159 0.12 3.34 14.15
N ASN A 160 -0.21 2.23 14.82
CA ASN A 160 0.74 1.53 15.67
C ASN A 160 1.93 0.98 14.88
N HIS A 161 1.68 0.38 13.73
CA HIS A 161 2.74 -0.19 12.88
C HIS A 161 3.69 0.87 12.32
N LEU A 162 3.17 2.04 11.96
CA LEU A 162 4.01 3.16 11.55
C LEU A 162 5.00 3.53 12.65
N SER A 163 4.52 3.63 13.88
CA SER A 163 5.37 3.95 15.05
C SER A 163 6.41 2.87 15.29
N LEU A 164 6.01 1.60 15.24
CA LEU A 164 6.92 0.47 15.46
C LEU A 164 8.03 0.40 14.40
N TYR A 165 7.72 0.73 13.18
CA TYR A 165 8.68 0.62 12.08
C TYR A 165 9.59 1.86 11.97
N PHE A 166 9.02 3.07 12.01
CA PHE A 166 9.79 4.29 11.77
C PHE A 166 10.46 4.87 13.01
N LEU A 167 10.04 4.48 14.19
CA LEU A 167 10.64 4.94 15.45
C LEU A 167 11.40 3.85 16.15
#